data_0c45b418fba202174a1d7468e422543f
#
_entry.id   0c45b418fba202174a1d7468e422543f
#
_cell.length_a   1.000
_cell.length_b   1.000
_cell.length_c   1.000
_cell.angle_alpha   90.00
_cell.angle_beta   90.00
_cell.angle_gamma   90.00
#
_symmetry.space_group_name_H-M   'P 1'
#
loop_
_entity.id
_entity.type
_entity.pdbx_description
1 polymer ?
#
loop_
_entity_poly.entity_id
_entity_poly.type
_entity_poly.pdbx_seq_one_letter_code
_entity_poly.pdbx_strand_id
1 'polypeptide(L)'
;MFPAVSFRIPTAWRVQGRIEDVADILSKPEEFPRWWGEVYLSVTTTKPGDAQGIGQTVAVHSKGWLPYRLNWQGTLVENHMPTSWTVEATGDLVGRGIWTLSQHGDTAEIDYDWSVRSDRLLFRVLAPLLRWVMVSNHRWAMAKGERGLQAELARRAGA
;
A
#
# COMPACT_ATOMS: atom_id res chain seq x y z
N MET A 1 -26.59 11.28 12.01
CA MET A 1 -25.44 10.36 11.86
C MET A 1 -24.73 10.65 10.55
N PHE A 2 -23.45 10.91 10.59
CA PHE A 2 -22.65 11.15 9.38
C PHE A 2 -22.24 9.81 8.76
N PRO A 3 -22.35 9.65 7.42
CA PRO A 3 -21.91 8.42 6.77
C PRO A 3 -20.38 8.24 6.87
N ALA A 4 -19.92 7.00 6.78
CA ALA A 4 -18.50 6.73 6.67
C ALA A 4 -17.93 7.38 5.41
N VAL A 5 -16.71 7.90 5.50
CA VAL A 5 -16.04 8.52 4.35
C VAL A 5 -15.34 7.44 3.55
N SER A 6 -15.68 7.36 2.26
CA SER A 6 -15.07 6.40 1.32
C SER A 6 -14.22 7.11 0.29
N PHE A 7 -13.06 6.55 0.00
CA PHE A 7 -12.12 7.05 -0.99
C PHE A 7 -11.73 5.91 -1.93
N ARG A 8 -11.72 6.20 -3.23
CA ARG A 8 -11.10 5.34 -4.23
C ARG A 8 -10.01 6.14 -4.91
N ILE A 9 -8.77 5.69 -4.77
CA ILE A 9 -7.60 6.43 -5.24
C ILE A 9 -6.76 5.49 -6.08
N PRO A 10 -6.90 5.53 -7.41
CA PRO A 10 -6.04 4.77 -8.31
C PRO A 10 -4.66 5.43 -8.36
N THR A 11 -3.62 4.61 -8.36
CA THR A 11 -2.23 5.06 -8.46
C THR A 11 -1.51 4.22 -9.52
N ALA A 12 -0.68 4.87 -10.33
CA ALA A 12 0.15 4.21 -11.30
C ALA A 12 1.62 4.55 -11.05
N TRP A 13 2.45 3.52 -10.97
CA TRP A 13 3.90 3.65 -10.86
C TRP A 13 4.57 3.09 -12.10
N ARG A 14 5.72 3.66 -12.43
CA ARG A 14 6.59 3.16 -13.50
C ARG A 14 8.01 3.10 -12.97
N VAL A 15 8.59 1.91 -12.96
CA VAL A 15 9.96 1.71 -12.47
C VAL A 15 10.77 0.90 -13.48
N GLN A 16 12.07 1.13 -13.48
CA GLN A 16 13.00 0.32 -14.28
C GLN A 16 13.27 -0.98 -13.53
N GLY A 17 12.90 -2.10 -14.10
CA GLY A 17 13.09 -3.42 -13.50
C GLY A 17 12.08 -4.44 -14.01
N ARG A 18 12.16 -5.66 -13.43
CA ARG A 18 11.28 -6.77 -13.77
C ARG A 18 10.12 -6.84 -12.80
N ILE A 19 8.93 -7.20 -13.28
CA ILE A 19 7.76 -7.36 -12.42
C ILE A 19 7.98 -8.44 -11.36
N GLU A 20 8.78 -9.48 -11.65
CA GLU A 20 9.12 -10.52 -10.69
C GLU A 20 9.87 -9.94 -9.47
N ASP A 21 10.81 -9.03 -9.72
CA ASP A 21 11.55 -8.36 -8.64
C ASP A 21 10.64 -7.40 -7.86
N VAL A 22 9.78 -6.68 -8.56
CA VAL A 22 8.80 -5.78 -7.93
C VAL A 22 7.85 -6.58 -7.04
N ALA A 23 7.29 -7.68 -7.55
CA ALA A 23 6.40 -8.53 -6.77
C ALA A 23 7.10 -9.13 -5.54
N ASP A 24 8.37 -9.55 -5.69
CA ASP A 24 9.15 -10.07 -4.56
C ASP A 24 9.33 -9.01 -3.48
N ILE A 25 9.66 -7.77 -3.85
CA ILE A 25 9.80 -6.66 -2.89
C ILE A 25 8.47 -6.36 -2.20
N LEU A 26 7.39 -6.24 -2.96
CA LEU A 26 6.06 -5.91 -2.42
C LEU A 26 5.42 -7.06 -1.63
N SER A 27 5.88 -8.29 -1.83
CA SER A 27 5.42 -9.45 -1.07
C SER A 27 6.02 -9.56 0.34
N LYS A 28 6.97 -8.67 0.67
CA LYS A 28 7.66 -8.64 1.96
C LYS A 28 7.33 -7.35 2.71
N PRO A 29 6.10 -7.18 3.18
CA PRO A 29 5.67 -5.93 3.80
C PRO A 29 6.47 -5.57 5.07
N GLU A 30 7.07 -6.54 5.75
CA GLU A 30 7.93 -6.29 6.91
C GLU A 30 9.18 -5.47 6.57
N GLU A 31 9.58 -5.45 5.30
CA GLU A 31 10.71 -4.66 4.82
C GLU A 31 10.31 -3.23 4.41
N PHE A 32 9.02 -2.91 4.33
CA PHE A 32 8.54 -1.59 3.93
C PHE A 32 9.14 -0.46 4.78
N PRO A 33 9.27 -0.58 6.11
CA PRO A 33 9.91 0.48 6.90
C PRO A 33 11.34 0.82 6.46
N ARG A 34 12.06 -0.12 5.85
CA ARG A 34 13.43 0.09 5.39
C ARG A 34 13.50 0.92 4.12
N TRP A 35 12.64 0.65 3.14
CA TRP A 35 12.69 1.35 1.85
C TRP A 35 11.53 2.34 1.63
N TRP A 36 10.47 2.23 2.44
CA TRP A 36 9.30 3.12 2.41
C TRP A 36 9.03 3.72 3.80
N GLY A 37 10.10 4.00 4.53
CA GLY A 37 10.04 4.35 5.97
C GLY A 37 9.41 5.69 6.28
N GLU A 38 9.24 6.57 5.29
CA GLU A 38 8.52 7.83 5.49
C GLU A 38 7.02 7.61 5.67
N VAL A 39 6.50 6.46 5.26
CA VAL A 39 5.09 6.09 5.33
C VAL A 39 4.86 4.93 6.30
N TYR A 40 5.64 3.87 6.19
CA TYR A 40 5.53 2.68 7.03
C TYR A 40 6.51 2.75 8.19
N LEU A 41 5.98 2.99 9.39
CA LEU A 41 6.80 3.11 10.61
C LEU A 41 7.14 1.73 11.16
N SER A 42 6.19 0.80 11.15
CA SER A 42 6.42 -0.58 11.51
C SER A 42 5.42 -1.50 10.81
N VAL A 43 5.88 -2.69 10.48
CA VAL A 43 5.04 -3.76 9.91
C VAL A 43 5.47 -5.07 10.55
N THR A 44 4.52 -5.78 11.14
CA THR A 44 4.77 -7.04 11.85
C THR A 44 3.77 -8.09 11.40
N THR A 45 4.26 -9.25 10.98
CA THR A 45 3.38 -10.38 10.65
C THR A 45 2.76 -10.94 11.94
N THR A 46 1.42 -10.92 11.99
CA THR A 46 0.64 -11.45 13.13
C THR A 46 0.07 -12.83 12.84
N LYS A 47 -0.04 -13.18 11.55
CA LYS A 47 -0.60 -14.45 11.12
C LYS A 47 0.12 -14.91 9.85
N PRO A 48 0.69 -16.12 9.82
CA PRO A 48 1.26 -16.65 8.59
C PRO A 48 0.13 -17.00 7.61
N GLY A 49 0.41 -16.91 6.31
CA GLY A 49 -0.50 -17.38 5.29
C GLY A 49 -0.37 -18.88 5.05
N ASP A 50 -1.18 -19.38 4.12
CA ASP A 50 -1.05 -20.75 3.61
C ASP A 50 0.16 -20.86 2.64
N ALA A 51 0.27 -21.98 1.92
CA ALA A 51 1.36 -22.21 0.99
C ALA A 51 1.44 -21.17 -0.15
N GLN A 52 0.33 -20.52 -0.47
CA GLN A 52 0.23 -19.45 -1.46
C GLN A 52 0.28 -18.05 -0.81
N GLY A 53 0.45 -17.98 0.50
CA GLY A 53 0.46 -16.73 1.26
C GLY A 53 -0.94 -16.19 1.60
N ILE A 54 -2.00 -16.86 1.19
CA ILE A 54 -3.37 -16.43 1.46
C ILE A 54 -3.64 -16.47 2.97
N GLY A 55 -4.20 -15.39 3.50
CA GLY A 55 -4.48 -15.26 4.92
C GLY A 55 -3.33 -14.65 5.72
N GLN A 56 -2.16 -14.45 5.11
CA GLN A 56 -1.08 -13.72 5.77
C GLN A 56 -1.59 -12.36 6.22
N THR A 57 -1.43 -12.05 7.49
CA THR A 57 -1.90 -10.83 8.10
C THR A 57 -0.74 -10.09 8.75
N VAL A 58 -0.66 -8.80 8.49
CA VAL A 58 0.35 -7.91 9.08
C VAL A 58 -0.32 -6.79 9.86
N ALA A 59 0.26 -6.42 10.98
CA ALA A 59 -0.10 -5.23 11.73
C ALA A 59 0.77 -4.08 11.21
N VAL A 60 0.14 -3.00 10.78
CA VAL A 60 0.79 -1.86 10.15
C VAL A 60 0.58 -0.61 11.00
N HIS A 61 1.69 0.10 11.24
CA HIS A 61 1.67 1.44 11.81
C HIS A 61 2.23 2.38 10.76
N SER A 62 1.39 3.26 10.23
CA SER A 62 1.75 4.12 9.10
C SER A 62 1.38 5.58 9.35
N LYS A 63 1.96 6.44 8.54
CA LYS A 63 1.64 7.88 8.51
C LYS A 63 1.68 8.40 7.08
N GLY A 64 1.09 9.58 6.86
CA GLY A 64 1.31 10.39 5.68
C GLY A 64 2.02 11.69 6.05
N TRP A 65 1.83 12.74 5.27
CA TRP A 65 2.34 14.07 5.62
C TRP A 65 1.50 14.76 6.70
N LEU A 66 0.29 14.27 6.97
CA LEU A 66 -0.57 14.77 8.04
C LEU A 66 -0.03 14.34 9.41
N PRO A 67 -0.27 15.14 10.48
CA PRO A 67 0.29 14.87 11.80
C PRO A 67 -0.48 13.82 12.61
N TYR A 68 -1.06 12.83 11.96
CA TYR A 68 -1.71 11.70 12.62
C TYR A 68 -1.16 10.38 12.10
N ARG A 69 -1.32 9.34 12.90
CA ARG A 69 -0.85 8.00 12.61
C ARG A 69 -2.02 7.02 12.53
N LEU A 70 -1.87 6.00 11.72
CA LEU A 70 -2.88 4.99 11.50
C LEU A 70 -2.36 3.63 11.91
N ASN A 71 -3.18 2.90 12.66
CA ASN A 71 -2.94 1.50 13.01
C ASN A 71 -4.00 0.66 12.28
N TRP A 72 -3.54 -0.23 11.45
CA TRP A 72 -4.43 -1.07 10.66
C TRP A 72 -3.80 -2.44 10.40
N GLN A 73 -4.57 -3.36 9.89
CA GLN A 73 -4.11 -4.70 9.52
C GLN A 73 -4.35 -4.92 8.04
N GLY A 74 -3.39 -5.56 7.36
CA GLY A 74 -3.51 -5.97 5.98
C GLY A 74 -3.48 -7.49 5.89
N THR A 75 -4.42 -8.06 5.14
CA THR A 75 -4.50 -9.50 4.92
C THR A 75 -4.49 -9.79 3.43
N LEU A 76 -3.60 -10.68 2.99
CA LEU A 76 -3.57 -11.14 1.60
C LEU A 76 -4.73 -12.10 1.38
N VAL A 77 -5.66 -11.73 0.52
CA VAL A 77 -6.89 -12.51 0.27
C VAL A 77 -6.92 -13.16 -1.12
N GLU A 78 -6.10 -12.67 -2.05
CA GLU A 78 -6.00 -13.21 -3.40
C GLU A 78 -4.56 -13.03 -3.88
N ASN A 79 -4.01 -14.05 -4.54
CA ASN A 79 -2.62 -14.04 -4.98
C ASN A 79 -2.45 -14.65 -6.36
N HIS A 80 -2.11 -13.79 -7.32
CA HIS A 80 -1.73 -14.14 -8.68
C HIS A 80 -0.36 -13.53 -9.04
N MET A 81 0.55 -13.47 -8.04
CA MET A 81 1.89 -12.91 -8.26
C MET A 81 2.62 -13.65 -9.38
N PRO A 82 3.40 -12.96 -10.20
CA PRO A 82 3.80 -11.55 -10.09
C PRO A 82 2.85 -10.54 -10.75
N THR A 83 1.71 -10.96 -11.30
CA THR A 83 0.84 -10.08 -12.08
C THR A 83 -0.22 -9.35 -11.28
N SER A 84 -0.78 -9.96 -10.24
CA SER A 84 -1.76 -9.28 -9.39
C SER A 84 -1.93 -9.96 -8.04
N TRP A 85 -2.38 -9.17 -7.06
CA TRP A 85 -2.81 -9.66 -5.74
C TRP A 85 -3.69 -8.64 -5.07
N THR A 86 -4.47 -9.10 -4.09
CA THR A 86 -5.43 -8.28 -3.35
C THR A 86 -5.18 -8.37 -1.86
N VAL A 87 -5.17 -7.21 -1.20
CA VAL A 87 -5.04 -7.07 0.25
C VAL A 87 -6.29 -6.40 0.81
N GLU A 88 -6.84 -6.97 1.87
CA GLU A 88 -7.91 -6.33 2.63
C GLU A 88 -7.35 -5.65 3.87
N ALA A 89 -7.83 -4.44 4.14
CA ALA A 89 -7.43 -3.64 5.29
C ALA A 89 -8.56 -3.58 6.32
N THR A 90 -8.19 -3.68 7.60
CA THR A 90 -9.08 -3.49 8.75
C THR A 90 -8.37 -2.65 9.81
N GLY A 91 -9.13 -2.07 10.72
CA GLY A 91 -8.60 -1.17 11.76
C GLY A 91 -8.98 0.28 11.50
N ASP A 92 -8.02 1.19 11.61
CA ASP A 92 -8.27 2.62 11.33
C ASP A 92 -8.66 2.86 9.87
N LEU A 93 -8.25 1.96 8.97
CA LEU A 93 -8.66 1.93 7.57
C LEU A 93 -9.38 0.62 7.30
N VAL A 94 -10.49 0.68 6.58
CA VAL A 94 -11.24 -0.51 6.15
C VAL A 94 -11.42 -0.43 4.65
N GLY A 95 -10.97 -1.46 3.93
CA GLY A 95 -11.07 -1.44 2.48
C GLY A 95 -10.25 -2.51 1.80
N ARG A 96 -9.90 -2.24 0.55
CA ARG A 96 -9.24 -3.21 -0.31
C ARG A 96 -8.25 -2.51 -1.22
N GLY A 97 -7.06 -3.10 -1.35
CA GLY A 97 -6.04 -2.69 -2.31
C GLY A 97 -5.76 -3.79 -3.31
N ILE A 98 -5.79 -3.45 -4.59
CA ILE A 98 -5.51 -4.38 -5.69
C ILE A 98 -4.26 -3.89 -6.41
N TRP A 99 -3.24 -4.74 -6.43
CA TRP A 99 -2.02 -4.51 -7.19
C TRP A 99 -2.10 -5.25 -8.52
N THR A 100 -1.74 -4.58 -9.60
CA THR A 100 -1.66 -5.18 -10.93
C THR A 100 -0.36 -4.72 -11.59
N LEU A 101 0.43 -5.66 -12.07
CA LEU A 101 1.75 -5.41 -12.65
C LEU A 101 1.80 -5.87 -14.10
N SER A 102 2.43 -5.07 -14.96
CA SER A 102 2.70 -5.45 -16.36
C SER A 102 4.12 -5.04 -16.76
N GLN A 103 4.72 -5.83 -17.65
CA GLN A 103 6.07 -5.59 -18.13
C GLN A 103 6.03 -4.99 -19.53
N HIS A 104 6.73 -3.87 -19.70
CA HIS A 104 6.86 -3.18 -20.99
C HIS A 104 8.36 -2.94 -21.25
N GLY A 105 9.01 -3.85 -22.00
CA GLY A 105 10.46 -3.79 -22.16
C GLY A 105 11.17 -3.91 -20.82
N ASP A 106 11.99 -2.93 -20.49
CA ASP A 106 12.72 -2.88 -19.21
C ASP A 106 11.94 -2.15 -18.10
N THR A 107 10.72 -1.71 -18.38
CA THR A 107 9.88 -0.96 -17.45
C THR A 107 8.78 -1.83 -16.87
N ALA A 108 8.66 -1.86 -15.56
CA ALA A 108 7.52 -2.42 -14.86
C ALA A 108 6.49 -1.31 -14.62
N GLU A 109 5.26 -1.55 -15.07
CA GLU A 109 4.12 -0.69 -14.74
C GLU A 109 3.32 -1.35 -13.63
N ILE A 110 2.99 -0.55 -12.62
CA ILE A 110 2.33 -1.01 -11.40
C ILE A 110 1.10 -0.15 -11.19
N ASP A 111 -0.06 -0.76 -11.25
CA ASP A 111 -1.33 -0.11 -10.92
C ASP A 111 -1.76 -0.57 -9.53
N TYR A 112 -2.14 0.40 -8.71
CA TYR A 112 -2.66 0.15 -7.37
C TYR A 112 -4.01 0.81 -7.21
N ASP A 113 -5.05 0.01 -7.08
CA ASP A 113 -6.42 0.49 -6.86
C ASP A 113 -6.74 0.37 -5.36
N TRP A 114 -6.73 1.49 -4.68
CA TRP A 114 -6.97 1.59 -3.25
C TRP A 114 -8.37 2.14 -3.01
N SER A 115 -9.25 1.27 -2.49
CA SER A 115 -10.61 1.64 -2.08
C SER A 115 -10.70 1.48 -0.56
N VAL A 116 -10.86 2.58 0.15
CA VAL A 116 -10.83 2.59 1.60
C VAL A 116 -11.91 3.50 2.16
N ARG A 117 -12.46 3.11 3.30
CA ARG A 117 -13.31 3.96 4.13
C ARG A 117 -12.70 4.09 5.51
N SER A 118 -13.00 5.18 6.17
CA SER A 118 -12.63 5.39 7.56
C SER A 118 -13.87 5.77 8.36
N ASP A 119 -14.04 5.08 9.48
CA ASP A 119 -15.15 5.33 10.41
C ASP A 119 -14.73 6.29 11.53
N ARG A 120 -13.51 6.82 11.52
CA ARG A 120 -13.04 7.78 12.52
C ARG A 120 -13.89 9.05 12.46
N LEU A 121 -14.37 9.48 13.63
CA LEU A 121 -15.26 10.64 13.74
C LEU A 121 -14.68 11.89 13.09
N LEU A 122 -13.38 12.12 13.23
CA LEU A 122 -12.69 13.26 12.62
C LEU A 122 -12.89 13.31 11.11
N PHE A 123 -12.72 12.17 10.44
CA PHE A 123 -12.88 12.08 8.98
C PHE A 123 -14.34 12.24 8.56
N ARG A 124 -15.27 11.76 9.39
CA ARG A 124 -16.71 11.85 9.11
C ARG A 124 -17.21 13.31 9.19
N VAL A 125 -16.74 14.04 10.19
CA VAL A 125 -17.15 15.44 10.42
C VAL A 125 -16.56 16.38 9.38
N LEU A 126 -15.31 16.15 8.99
CA LEU A 126 -14.57 17.02 8.08
C LEU A 126 -14.56 16.53 6.63
N ALA A 127 -15.39 15.54 6.29
CA ALA A 127 -15.40 14.88 4.99
C ALA A 127 -15.38 15.81 3.77
N PRO A 128 -16.20 16.89 3.70
CA PRO A 128 -16.21 17.77 2.52
C PRO A 128 -14.90 18.51 2.30
N LEU A 129 -14.20 18.86 3.38
CA LEU A 129 -12.92 19.59 3.34
C LEU A 129 -11.75 18.63 3.22
N LEU A 130 -11.88 17.42 3.78
CA LEU A 130 -10.78 16.47 3.90
C LEU A 130 -10.57 15.59 2.68
N ARG A 131 -11.54 15.47 1.79
CA ARG A 131 -11.37 14.61 0.60
C ARG A 131 -10.11 15.00 -0.18
N TRP A 132 -9.98 16.28 -0.48
CA TRP A 132 -8.80 16.81 -1.16
C TRP A 132 -7.52 16.53 -0.34
N VAL A 133 -7.56 16.78 0.96
CA VAL A 133 -6.41 16.54 1.85
C VAL A 133 -6.04 15.07 1.88
N MET A 134 -7.01 14.17 1.98
CA MET A 134 -6.77 12.73 2.03
C MET A 134 -6.21 12.20 0.71
N VAL A 135 -6.73 12.68 -0.42
CA VAL A 135 -6.20 12.31 -1.74
C VAL A 135 -4.76 12.81 -1.89
N SER A 136 -4.48 14.06 -1.50
CA SER A 136 -3.13 14.62 -1.55
C SER A 136 -2.17 13.86 -0.64
N ASN A 137 -2.62 13.49 0.56
CA ASN A 137 -1.84 12.71 1.50
C ASN A 137 -1.49 11.32 0.93
N HIS A 138 -2.47 10.65 0.33
CA HIS A 138 -2.24 9.35 -0.32
C HIS A 138 -1.26 9.47 -1.49
N ARG A 139 -1.43 10.48 -2.35
CA ARG A 139 -0.50 10.74 -3.47
C ARG A 139 0.92 10.98 -2.99
N TRP A 140 1.07 11.75 -1.90
CA TRP A 140 2.38 11.97 -1.29
C TRP A 140 3.00 10.64 -0.82
N ALA A 141 2.22 9.83 -0.11
CA ALA A 141 2.68 8.53 0.40
C ALA A 141 3.08 7.58 -0.75
N MET A 142 2.28 7.53 -1.80
CA MET A 142 2.55 6.68 -2.96
C MET A 142 3.74 7.15 -3.78
N ALA A 143 3.95 8.47 -3.90
CA ALA A 143 5.13 9.02 -4.57
C ALA A 143 6.42 8.65 -3.82
N LYS A 144 6.39 8.63 -2.49
CA LYS A 144 7.50 8.15 -1.67
C LYS A 144 7.76 6.66 -1.91
N GLY A 145 6.70 5.88 -2.04
CA GLY A 145 6.78 4.45 -2.34
C GLY A 145 7.42 4.16 -3.70
N GLU A 146 7.02 4.89 -4.73
CA GLU A 146 7.60 4.75 -6.08
C GLU A 146 9.10 5.01 -6.08
N ARG A 147 9.52 6.11 -5.45
CA ARG A 147 10.94 6.45 -5.33
C ARG A 147 11.71 5.42 -4.51
N GLY A 148 11.12 4.98 -3.40
CA GLY A 148 11.71 3.95 -2.56
C GLY A 148 11.86 2.62 -3.28
N LEU A 149 10.84 2.22 -4.03
CA LEU A 149 10.87 0.99 -4.83
C LEU A 149 11.94 1.06 -5.93
N GLN A 150 12.03 2.18 -6.64
CA GLN A 150 13.07 2.36 -7.65
C GLN A 150 14.47 2.29 -7.05
N ALA A 151 14.68 2.90 -5.89
CA ALA A 151 15.95 2.84 -5.17
C ALA A 151 16.27 1.40 -4.72
N GLU A 152 15.29 0.65 -4.24
CA GLU A 152 15.46 -0.74 -3.83
C GLU A 152 15.82 -1.65 -5.01
N LEU A 153 15.16 -1.48 -6.14
CA LEU A 153 15.50 -2.21 -7.37
C LEU A 153 16.93 -1.91 -7.82
N ALA A 154 17.35 -0.63 -7.76
CA ALA A 154 18.71 -0.23 -8.11
C ALA A 154 19.73 -0.83 -7.15
N ARG A 155 19.42 -0.88 -5.85
CA ARG A 155 20.28 -1.50 -4.83
C ARG A 155 20.46 -3.00 -5.10
N ARG A 156 19.40 -3.71 -5.45
CA ARG A 156 19.45 -5.14 -5.79
C ARG A 156 20.28 -5.40 -7.03
N ALA A 157 20.14 -4.55 -8.06
CA ALA A 157 20.88 -4.67 -9.31
C ALA A 157 22.39 -4.44 -9.13
N GLY A 158 22.78 -3.62 -8.15
CA GLY A 158 24.19 -3.32 -7.84
C GLY A 158 24.83 -4.29 -6.83
N ALA A 159 24.03 -5.21 -6.28
CA ALA A 159 24.50 -6.16 -5.26
C ALA A 159 25.16 -7.38 -5.88
#